data_8cf74507a4427bf90df001ae12512e38
#
_entry.id   8cf74507a4427bf90df001ae12512e38
#
_cell.length_a   1.000
_cell.length_b   1.000
_cell.length_c   1.000
_cell.angle_alpha   90.00
_cell.angle_beta   90.00
_cell.angle_gamma   90.00
#
_symmetry.space_group_name_H-M   'P 1'
#
loop_
_entity.id
_entity.type
_entity.pdbx_description
1 polymer ?
#
loop_
_entity_poly.entity_id
_entity_poly.type
_entity_poly.pdbx_seq_one_letter_code
_entity_poly.pdbx_strand_id
1 'polypeptide(L)'
;MTRMKHILPVLAILAALVSCHERPAVLRDTIPYVKQLAVDTTGTFQLVSTYRTTGTKGSIAVIGEPEVAVQLAAVLRQADQVDNIDGLPKPDRLPDFAGESFDILLDEYNAPYLRMAASSPDSLTEVAVRNAVIAVDSVAYSNALDPRSRLAKNRAKVFVLANSLLAEYGQFDIDTLFKMAGREAVILTPVEAMLEEAAKSGYKSVAVWAPAEARSAYENAAKALQPQLDVTVVSTMGNGLLRPAFRDMLRIYRTLKPGSNLDAVLLDSFTANLEELSAEKEHIHRQITEEDMAFDRILMPHFRFIEPNAAMTGALYRLLREKNLFTHDIAYPTVRYYQTEENRDGEYVPVEVSAAYLSAHQKSEPYVPDID
;
A
#
# COMPACT_ATOMS: atom_id res chain seq x y z
N MET A 1 37.67 -60.36 9.79
CA MET A 1 37.97 -59.16 8.95
C MET A 1 36.63 -58.63 8.40
N THR A 2 36.03 -57.69 9.10
CA THR A 2 34.70 -57.16 8.71
C THR A 2 34.86 -55.65 8.57
N ARG A 3 34.72 -55.15 7.36
CA ARG A 3 34.81 -53.71 7.01
C ARG A 3 33.52 -53.01 7.44
N MET A 4 33.64 -52.13 8.39
CA MET A 4 32.62 -51.19 8.81
C MET A 4 32.55 -50.01 7.80
N LYS A 5 31.46 -49.91 7.08
CA LYS A 5 31.20 -48.76 6.19
C LYS A 5 30.63 -47.63 7.04
N HIS A 6 31.35 -46.53 7.16
CA HIS A 6 30.87 -45.31 7.74
C HIS A 6 29.88 -44.65 6.76
N ILE A 7 28.63 -44.58 7.13
CA ILE A 7 27.62 -43.73 6.48
C ILE A 7 27.65 -42.39 7.21
N LEU A 8 28.21 -41.36 6.55
CA LEU A 8 28.04 -39.98 6.99
C LEU A 8 26.61 -39.53 6.64
N PRO A 9 25.86 -39.02 7.61
CA PRO A 9 24.63 -38.29 7.26
C PRO A 9 25.06 -36.91 6.72
N VAL A 10 24.77 -36.70 5.46
CA VAL A 10 24.76 -35.35 4.87
C VAL A 10 23.62 -34.57 5.50
N LEU A 11 23.95 -33.78 6.50
CA LEU A 11 23.05 -32.79 7.07
C LEU A 11 22.94 -31.66 6.04
N ALA A 12 21.90 -31.72 5.23
CA ALA A 12 21.49 -30.59 4.40
C ALA A 12 20.99 -29.48 5.32
N ILE A 13 21.88 -28.56 5.64
CA ILE A 13 21.53 -27.28 6.25
C ILE A 13 20.77 -26.52 5.16
N LEU A 14 19.45 -26.59 5.22
CA LEU A 14 18.58 -25.62 4.54
C LEU A 14 18.77 -24.30 5.31
N ALA A 15 19.78 -23.53 4.91
CA ALA A 15 19.85 -22.14 5.26
C ALA A 15 18.67 -21.47 4.55
N ALA A 16 17.57 -21.30 5.28
CA ALA A 16 16.54 -20.35 4.90
C ALA A 16 17.25 -18.98 4.90
N LEU A 17 17.66 -18.56 3.71
CA LEU A 17 18.03 -17.19 3.45
C LEU A 17 16.76 -16.37 3.68
N VAL A 18 16.59 -15.91 4.91
CA VAL A 18 15.75 -14.74 5.19
C VAL A 18 16.44 -13.61 4.45
N SER A 19 16.10 -13.46 3.19
CA SER A 19 16.47 -12.32 2.38
C SER A 19 15.69 -11.15 2.96
N CYS A 20 16.31 -10.42 3.88
CA CYS A 20 15.94 -9.02 4.05
C CYS A 20 16.16 -8.38 2.69
N HIS A 21 15.12 -8.23 1.91
CA HIS A 21 15.17 -7.45 0.69
C HIS A 21 15.35 -5.99 1.14
N GLU A 22 16.61 -5.59 1.27
CA GLU A 22 16.92 -4.16 1.35
C GLU A 22 16.45 -3.56 0.02
N ARG A 23 15.55 -2.59 0.11
CA ARG A 23 15.15 -1.81 -1.06
C ARG A 23 16.41 -1.26 -1.71
N PRO A 24 16.56 -1.36 -3.04
CA PRO A 24 17.71 -0.77 -3.70
C PRO A 24 17.74 0.71 -3.37
N ALA A 25 18.93 1.21 -3.05
CA ALA A 25 19.11 2.61 -2.78
C ALA A 25 18.69 3.41 -4.02
N VAL A 26 17.61 4.15 -3.91
CA VAL A 26 17.22 5.12 -4.93
C VAL A 26 18.32 6.18 -4.93
N LEU A 27 19.05 6.30 -6.05
CA LEU A 27 20.13 7.27 -6.21
C LEU A 27 19.50 8.64 -6.55
N ARG A 28 18.78 9.22 -5.61
CA ARG A 28 18.32 10.60 -5.70
C ARG A 28 18.59 11.32 -4.39
N ASP A 29 18.78 12.62 -4.46
CA ASP A 29 18.84 13.46 -3.28
C ASP A 29 17.43 13.59 -2.65
N THR A 30 17.40 13.64 -1.33
CA THR A 30 16.18 13.98 -0.60
C THR A 30 15.86 15.48 -0.81
N ILE A 31 14.58 15.83 -0.72
CA ILE A 31 14.13 17.21 -0.91
C ILE A 31 14.67 18.16 0.17
N PRO A 32 14.74 19.49 -0.11
CA PRO A 32 15.22 20.47 0.86
C PRO A 32 14.48 20.44 2.20
N TYR A 33 13.19 20.20 2.19
CA TYR A 33 12.35 20.10 3.39
C TYR A 33 12.88 19.06 4.37
N VAL A 34 13.18 17.85 3.91
CA VAL A 34 13.72 16.76 4.74
C VAL A 34 15.10 17.13 5.30
N LYS A 35 15.95 17.79 4.50
CA LYS A 35 17.26 18.27 4.95
C LYS A 35 17.11 19.33 6.04
N GLN A 36 16.11 20.22 5.93
CA GLN A 36 15.82 21.22 6.97
C GLN A 36 15.32 20.55 8.27
N LEU A 37 14.39 19.60 8.17
CA LEU A 37 13.92 18.85 9.33
C LEU A 37 15.08 18.15 10.05
N ALA A 38 16.02 17.58 9.35
CA ALA A 38 17.13 16.82 9.91
C ALA A 38 18.16 17.69 10.67
N VAL A 39 18.24 19.01 10.38
CA VAL A 39 19.10 19.94 11.12
C VAL A 39 18.38 20.66 12.25
N ASP A 40 17.05 20.60 12.27
CA ASP A 40 16.24 21.13 13.37
C ASP A 40 16.30 20.16 14.55
N THR A 41 17.12 20.48 15.54
CA THR A 41 17.27 19.67 16.75
C THR A 41 16.12 19.79 17.74
N THR A 42 15.12 20.65 17.43
CA THR A 42 13.91 20.85 18.22
C THR A 42 12.68 20.38 17.45
N GLY A 43 11.60 20.01 18.13
CA GLY A 43 10.31 19.71 17.50
C GLY A 43 10.31 18.41 16.68
N THR A 44 10.11 18.50 15.37
CA THR A 44 9.83 17.39 14.47
C THR A 44 10.94 16.34 14.41
N PHE A 45 12.20 16.76 14.25
CA PHE A 45 13.31 15.81 14.21
C PHE A 45 13.50 15.10 15.54
N GLN A 46 13.32 15.80 16.66
CA GLN A 46 13.36 15.18 17.98
C GLN A 46 12.25 14.14 18.13
N LEU A 47 11.04 14.41 17.61
CA LEU A 47 9.94 13.45 17.62
C LEU A 47 10.32 12.16 16.86
N VAL A 48 10.87 12.28 15.65
CA VAL A 48 11.34 11.12 14.88
C VAL A 48 12.52 10.43 15.56
N SER A 49 13.48 11.16 16.14
CA SER A 49 14.66 10.58 16.81
C SER A 49 14.30 9.80 18.08
N THR A 50 13.20 10.18 18.73
CA THR A 50 12.66 9.44 19.90
C THR A 50 11.73 8.31 19.51
N TYR A 51 11.38 8.20 18.22
CA TYR A 51 10.55 7.12 17.70
C TYR A 51 11.24 5.78 17.95
N ARG A 52 10.46 4.85 18.42
CA ARG A 52 10.85 3.43 18.47
C ARG A 52 9.66 2.66 17.94
N THR A 53 9.92 1.73 17.04
CA THR A 53 8.94 0.70 16.74
C THR A 53 8.59 0.05 18.08
N THR A 54 7.42 0.37 18.61
CA THR A 54 7.01 0.00 19.98
C THR A 54 6.62 -1.50 20.07
N GLY A 55 7.16 -2.32 19.18
CA GLY A 55 6.79 -3.72 19.05
C GLY A 55 5.30 -3.84 18.75
N THR A 56 4.56 -4.53 19.60
CA THR A 56 3.15 -4.82 19.36
C THR A 56 2.17 -3.68 19.69
N LYS A 57 2.58 -2.64 20.43
CA LYS A 57 1.66 -1.66 21.02
C LYS A 57 1.36 -0.42 20.17
N GLY A 58 1.99 -0.25 19.03
CA GLY A 58 1.74 0.89 18.14
C GLY A 58 0.46 0.73 17.32
N SER A 59 0.03 1.82 16.67
CA SER A 59 -1.04 1.76 15.67
C SER A 59 -0.48 1.46 14.27
N ILE A 60 -1.36 1.03 13.38
CA ILE A 60 -1.11 0.98 11.94
C ILE A 60 -1.66 2.28 11.38
N ALA A 61 -0.77 3.17 10.90
CA ALA A 61 -1.19 4.42 10.31
C ALA A 61 -1.48 4.24 8.82
N VAL A 62 -2.71 4.48 8.41
CA VAL A 62 -3.12 4.52 6.99
C VAL A 62 -3.15 5.98 6.56
N ILE A 63 -2.33 6.33 5.58
CA ILE A 63 -2.14 7.70 5.09
C ILE A 63 -2.62 7.79 3.65
N GLY A 64 -3.55 8.67 3.36
CA GLY A 64 -4.06 8.83 2.00
C GLY A 64 -5.20 9.83 1.85
N GLU A 65 -5.67 9.94 0.63
CA GLU A 65 -6.88 10.69 0.29
C GLU A 65 -8.10 10.09 0.99
N PRO A 66 -9.06 10.91 1.43
CA PRO A 66 -10.15 10.45 2.30
C PRO A 66 -10.91 9.24 1.78
N GLU A 67 -11.33 9.26 0.51
CA GLU A 67 -12.12 8.16 -0.08
C GLU A 67 -11.34 6.84 -0.06
N VAL A 68 -10.07 6.88 -0.44
CA VAL A 68 -9.18 5.71 -0.50
C VAL A 68 -8.87 5.19 0.90
N ALA A 69 -8.47 6.09 1.81
CA ALA A 69 -8.06 5.70 3.16
C ALA A 69 -9.23 5.13 3.98
N VAL A 70 -10.44 5.69 3.84
CA VAL A 70 -11.66 5.18 4.50
C VAL A 70 -12.02 3.80 3.96
N GLN A 71 -11.96 3.60 2.65
CA GLN A 71 -12.26 2.30 2.03
C GLN A 71 -11.26 1.23 2.48
N LEU A 72 -9.95 1.51 2.40
CA LEU A 72 -8.92 0.57 2.83
C LEU A 72 -9.08 0.23 4.33
N ALA A 73 -9.36 1.22 5.18
CA ALA A 73 -9.60 1.00 6.60
C ALA A 73 -10.79 0.06 6.85
N ALA A 74 -11.88 0.20 6.07
CA ALA A 74 -13.05 -0.66 6.18
C ALA A 74 -12.70 -2.11 5.79
N VAL A 75 -11.94 -2.31 4.71
CA VAL A 75 -11.47 -3.63 4.28
C VAL A 75 -10.56 -4.25 5.35
N LEU A 76 -9.55 -3.52 5.84
CA LEU A 76 -8.62 -4.03 6.85
C LEU A 76 -9.33 -4.41 8.17
N ARG A 77 -10.33 -3.63 8.57
CA ARG A 77 -11.10 -3.91 9.79
C ARG A 77 -11.89 -5.22 9.73
N GLN A 78 -12.34 -5.60 8.54
CA GLN A 78 -13.22 -6.75 8.33
C GLN A 78 -12.50 -7.96 7.73
N ALA A 79 -11.22 -7.82 7.39
CA ALA A 79 -10.46 -8.89 6.78
C ALA A 79 -10.48 -10.17 7.63
N ASP A 80 -10.82 -11.29 7.00
CA ASP A 80 -10.81 -12.64 7.56
C ASP A 80 -10.42 -13.59 6.42
N GLN A 81 -9.16 -13.50 5.99
CA GLN A 81 -8.59 -14.26 4.87
C GLN A 81 -7.63 -15.35 5.35
N VAL A 82 -7.18 -15.23 6.59
CA VAL A 82 -6.11 -16.03 7.15
C VAL A 82 -6.56 -16.60 8.51
N ASP A 83 -6.23 -17.85 8.77
CA ASP A 83 -6.38 -18.44 10.10
C ASP A 83 -5.36 -17.79 11.07
N ASN A 84 -5.86 -17.12 12.10
CA ASN A 84 -5.04 -16.36 13.05
C ASN A 84 -4.12 -17.25 13.90
N ILE A 85 -4.35 -18.58 13.92
CA ILE A 85 -3.57 -19.55 14.70
C ILE A 85 -2.39 -20.06 13.87
N ASP A 86 -2.64 -20.58 12.68
CA ASP A 86 -1.61 -21.23 11.86
C ASP A 86 -1.13 -20.38 10.70
N GLY A 87 -1.87 -19.32 10.34
CA GLY A 87 -1.54 -18.39 9.27
C GLY A 87 -1.78 -18.96 7.87
N LEU A 88 -2.58 -20.02 7.75
CA LEU A 88 -2.98 -20.55 6.46
C LEU A 88 -4.07 -19.65 5.82
N PRO A 89 -4.14 -19.60 4.48
CA PRO A 89 -5.15 -18.80 3.77
C PRO A 89 -6.53 -19.46 3.89
N LYS A 90 -7.15 -19.31 5.05
CA LYS A 90 -8.45 -19.88 5.38
C LYS A 90 -9.13 -18.99 6.43
N PRO A 91 -10.35 -18.50 6.15
CA PRO A 91 -11.14 -17.75 7.13
C PRO A 91 -11.40 -18.57 8.41
N ASP A 92 -11.23 -17.96 9.58
CA ASP A 92 -11.51 -18.59 10.88
C ASP A 92 -12.61 -17.87 11.68
N ARG A 93 -13.24 -16.84 11.10
CA ARG A 93 -14.28 -15.97 11.68
C ARG A 93 -13.75 -14.98 12.73
N LEU A 94 -12.45 -14.84 12.85
CA LEU A 94 -11.81 -13.78 13.61
C LEU A 94 -11.18 -12.80 12.63
N PRO A 95 -11.28 -11.50 12.85
CA PRO A 95 -10.59 -10.56 11.97
C PRO A 95 -9.08 -10.84 11.95
N ASP A 96 -8.47 -10.84 10.77
CA ASP A 96 -7.03 -11.03 10.58
C ASP A 96 -6.17 -10.08 11.43
N PHE A 97 -6.72 -8.90 11.71
CA PHE A 97 -6.07 -7.86 12.51
C PHE A 97 -6.69 -7.72 13.91
N ALA A 98 -7.17 -8.82 14.50
CA ALA A 98 -7.70 -8.81 15.84
C ALA A 98 -6.71 -8.17 16.83
N GLY A 99 -7.22 -7.26 17.68
CA GLY A 99 -6.43 -6.50 18.65
C GLY A 99 -5.66 -5.30 18.09
N GLU A 100 -5.56 -5.14 16.76
CA GLU A 100 -4.85 -4.02 16.15
C GLU A 100 -5.62 -2.69 16.28
N SER A 101 -4.84 -1.60 16.30
CA SER A 101 -5.38 -0.24 16.24
C SER A 101 -4.96 0.41 14.93
N PHE A 102 -5.93 0.94 14.19
CA PHE A 102 -5.71 1.70 12.96
C PHE A 102 -5.94 3.18 13.22
N ASP A 103 -4.96 4.02 12.91
CA ASP A 103 -5.07 5.47 12.86
C ASP A 103 -5.09 5.90 11.39
N ILE A 104 -6.22 6.40 10.93
CA ILE A 104 -6.42 6.77 9.53
C ILE A 104 -6.20 8.27 9.40
N LEU A 105 -5.15 8.66 8.69
CA LEU A 105 -4.83 10.06 8.40
C LEU A 105 -5.43 10.43 7.05
N LEU A 106 -6.50 11.21 7.10
CA LEU A 106 -7.24 11.70 5.94
C LEU A 106 -6.64 13.03 5.48
N ASP A 107 -6.06 13.04 4.29
CA ASP A 107 -5.44 14.24 3.74
C ASP A 107 -6.36 14.90 2.71
N GLU A 108 -7.44 15.49 3.19
CA GLU A 108 -8.42 16.18 2.35
C GLU A 108 -7.86 17.47 1.72
N TYR A 109 -7.04 18.19 2.49
CA TYR A 109 -6.52 19.50 2.07
C TYR A 109 -5.64 19.41 0.81
N ASN A 110 -4.88 18.32 0.68
CA ASN A 110 -3.93 18.13 -0.41
C ASN A 110 -4.47 17.21 -1.53
N ALA A 111 -5.67 16.68 -1.36
CA ALA A 111 -6.32 15.88 -2.41
C ALA A 111 -6.81 16.76 -3.58
N PRO A 112 -6.81 16.27 -4.83
CA PRO A 112 -6.29 14.97 -5.25
C PRO A 112 -4.76 14.99 -5.48
N TYR A 113 -4.08 13.97 -5.00
CA TYR A 113 -2.62 13.84 -5.12
C TYR A 113 -2.12 13.83 -6.55
N LEU A 114 -2.90 13.32 -7.49
CA LEU A 114 -2.55 13.32 -8.91
C LEU A 114 -2.29 14.74 -9.45
N ARG A 115 -3.12 15.70 -9.03
CA ARG A 115 -2.92 17.11 -9.41
C ARG A 115 -1.62 17.66 -8.82
N MET A 116 -1.34 17.33 -7.56
CA MET A 116 -0.13 17.77 -6.89
C MET A 116 1.12 17.12 -7.50
N ALA A 117 1.08 15.82 -7.78
CA ALA A 117 2.17 15.10 -8.45
C ALA A 117 2.52 15.74 -9.82
N ALA A 118 1.50 16.12 -10.59
CA ALA A 118 1.70 16.73 -11.90
C ALA A 118 2.22 18.18 -11.84
N SER A 119 1.85 18.96 -10.82
CA SER A 119 2.19 20.39 -10.74
C SER A 119 3.33 20.73 -9.80
N SER A 120 3.49 20.00 -8.71
CA SER A 120 4.48 20.25 -7.66
C SER A 120 4.86 18.95 -6.92
N PRO A 121 5.67 18.07 -7.54
CA PRO A 121 6.08 16.80 -6.95
C PRO A 121 6.70 16.92 -5.56
N ASP A 122 7.57 17.93 -5.36
CA ASP A 122 8.23 18.19 -4.07
C ASP A 122 7.22 18.50 -2.96
N SER A 123 6.13 19.22 -3.29
CA SER A 123 5.06 19.49 -2.33
C SER A 123 4.32 18.20 -1.91
N LEU A 124 4.11 17.26 -2.84
CA LEU A 124 3.55 15.96 -2.48
C LEU A 124 4.51 15.17 -1.59
N THR A 125 5.80 15.25 -1.84
CA THR A 125 6.83 14.66 -0.99
C THR A 125 6.79 15.26 0.43
N GLU A 126 6.71 16.60 0.55
CA GLU A 126 6.56 17.28 1.85
C GLU A 126 5.32 16.80 2.61
N VAL A 127 4.19 16.71 1.92
CA VAL A 127 2.92 16.20 2.48
C VAL A 127 3.08 14.78 3.00
N ALA A 128 3.67 13.88 2.22
CA ALA A 128 3.89 12.49 2.62
C ALA A 128 4.78 12.39 3.88
N VAL A 129 5.89 13.14 3.90
CA VAL A 129 6.82 13.18 5.05
C VAL A 129 6.13 13.75 6.29
N ARG A 130 5.41 14.86 6.15
CA ARG A 130 4.66 15.49 7.24
C ARG A 130 3.62 14.55 7.84
N ASN A 131 2.84 13.87 7.01
CA ASN A 131 1.83 12.91 7.48
C ASN A 131 2.48 11.71 8.18
N ALA A 132 3.64 11.24 7.74
CA ALA A 132 4.40 10.21 8.44
C ALA A 132 4.92 10.69 9.81
N VAL A 133 5.35 11.94 9.93
CA VAL A 133 5.73 12.54 11.22
C VAL A 133 4.52 12.68 12.15
N ILE A 134 3.38 13.14 11.64
CA ILE A 134 2.12 13.19 12.39
C ILE A 134 1.71 11.79 12.90
N ALA A 135 1.96 10.75 12.10
CA ALA A 135 1.65 9.39 12.50
C ALA A 135 2.46 8.91 13.71
N VAL A 136 3.68 9.40 13.90
CA VAL A 136 4.52 9.02 15.07
C VAL A 136 4.32 9.94 16.28
N ASP A 137 3.53 10.99 16.17
CA ASP A 137 3.13 11.76 17.35
C ASP A 137 2.15 10.94 18.21
N SER A 138 2.21 11.18 19.51
CA SER A 138 1.29 10.58 20.50
C SER A 138 0.12 11.50 20.86
N VAL A 139 0.02 12.65 20.22
CA VAL A 139 -1.00 13.67 20.47
C VAL A 139 -1.84 13.89 19.24
N ALA A 140 -3.14 13.97 19.44
CA ALA A 140 -4.12 14.47 18.48
C ALA A 140 -4.94 15.59 19.15
N TYR A 141 -5.87 16.17 18.42
CA TYR A 141 -6.72 17.24 18.91
C TYR A 141 -8.18 16.97 18.52
N SER A 142 -9.12 17.49 19.28
CA SER A 142 -10.51 17.58 18.83
C SER A 142 -10.81 18.90 18.10
N ASN A 143 -9.88 19.87 18.16
CA ASN A 143 -9.93 21.15 17.45
C ASN A 143 -8.50 21.69 17.31
N ALA A 144 -8.01 21.88 16.06
CA ALA A 144 -6.67 22.37 15.80
C ALA A 144 -6.36 23.75 16.43
N LEU A 145 -7.38 24.61 16.52
CA LEU A 145 -7.23 25.98 17.03
C LEU A 145 -7.29 26.09 18.57
N ASP A 146 -7.60 25.01 19.29
CA ASP A 146 -7.60 24.97 20.74
C ASP A 146 -6.49 24.05 21.29
N PRO A 147 -5.38 24.59 21.81
CA PRO A 147 -4.28 23.78 22.34
C PRO A 147 -4.67 22.96 23.59
N ARG A 148 -5.83 23.21 24.19
CA ARG A 148 -6.35 22.42 25.31
C ARG A 148 -7.15 21.22 24.90
N SER A 149 -7.50 21.10 23.61
CA SER A 149 -8.30 20.00 23.05
C SER A 149 -7.47 18.73 22.75
N ARG A 150 -6.36 18.53 23.46
CA ARG A 150 -5.43 17.42 23.26
C ARG A 150 -6.07 16.07 23.59
N LEU A 151 -5.85 15.12 22.70
CA LEU A 151 -6.27 13.74 22.82
C LEU A 151 -5.04 12.81 22.75
N ALA A 152 -5.09 11.69 23.45
CA ALA A 152 -4.06 10.69 23.35
C ALA A 152 -4.23 9.90 22.04
N LYS A 153 -3.13 9.75 21.30
CA LYS A 153 -3.04 8.98 20.06
C LYS A 153 -1.92 7.94 20.20
N ASN A 154 -2.07 6.79 19.58
CA ASN A 154 -0.99 5.82 19.49
C ASN A 154 0.06 6.29 18.48
N ARG A 155 1.34 5.98 18.75
CA ARG A 155 2.39 6.15 17.74
C ARG A 155 2.29 5.03 16.72
N ALA A 156 2.46 5.35 15.46
CA ALA A 156 2.45 4.34 14.40
C ALA A 156 3.60 3.33 14.57
N LYS A 157 3.32 2.06 14.36
CA LYS A 157 4.33 1.00 14.22
C LYS A 157 4.55 0.60 12.76
N VAL A 158 3.54 0.86 11.91
CA VAL A 158 3.58 0.64 10.46
C VAL A 158 2.94 1.84 9.77
N PHE A 159 3.51 2.25 8.65
CA PHE A 159 2.97 3.27 7.76
C PHE A 159 2.43 2.59 6.51
N VAL A 160 1.13 2.66 6.31
CA VAL A 160 0.45 2.20 5.10
C VAL A 160 0.17 3.41 4.22
N LEU A 161 0.95 3.56 3.16
CA LEU A 161 0.75 4.62 2.18
C LEU A 161 -0.34 4.18 1.20
N ALA A 162 -1.55 4.66 1.38
CA ALA A 162 -2.73 4.20 0.64
C ALA A 162 -2.86 4.86 -0.75
N ASN A 163 -1.75 5.05 -1.45
CA ASN A 163 -1.71 5.61 -2.81
C ASN A 163 -0.33 5.33 -3.44
N SER A 164 -0.30 4.97 -4.73
CA SER A 164 0.95 4.75 -5.48
C SER A 164 1.79 6.02 -5.65
N LEU A 165 1.14 7.19 -5.70
CA LEU A 165 1.85 8.47 -5.77
C LEU A 165 2.59 8.76 -4.45
N LEU A 166 2.06 8.34 -3.30
CA LEU A 166 2.80 8.42 -2.04
C LEU A 166 4.00 7.45 -2.02
N ALA A 167 3.90 6.30 -2.72
CA ALA A 167 5.04 5.41 -2.91
C ALA A 167 6.11 6.06 -3.81
N GLU A 168 5.72 6.69 -4.92
CA GLU A 168 6.64 7.36 -5.85
C GLU A 168 7.36 8.53 -5.19
N TYR A 169 6.60 9.44 -4.57
CA TYR A 169 7.13 10.71 -4.09
C TYR A 169 7.51 10.70 -2.61
N GLY A 170 6.84 9.90 -1.77
CA GLY A 170 6.99 9.97 -0.32
C GLY A 170 7.89 8.90 0.31
N GLN A 171 7.81 7.66 -0.18
CA GLN A 171 8.43 6.51 0.49
C GLN A 171 9.94 6.69 0.74
N PHE A 172 10.69 7.15 -0.26
CA PHE A 172 12.14 7.36 -0.14
C PHE A 172 12.48 8.43 0.89
N ASP A 173 11.77 9.54 0.89
CA ASP A 173 12.05 10.68 1.76
C ASP A 173 11.62 10.42 3.21
N ILE A 174 10.53 9.68 3.43
CA ILE A 174 10.15 9.18 4.76
C ILE A 174 11.26 8.26 5.29
N ASP A 175 11.65 7.24 4.53
CA ASP A 175 12.71 6.31 4.92
C ASP A 175 14.05 7.03 5.20
N THR A 176 14.39 8.01 4.37
CA THR A 176 15.58 8.84 4.54
C THR A 176 15.54 9.64 5.84
N LEU A 177 14.44 10.34 6.14
CA LEU A 177 14.29 11.08 7.39
C LEU A 177 14.47 10.20 8.62
N PHE A 178 13.82 9.02 8.62
CA PHE A 178 13.94 8.08 9.74
C PHE A 178 15.36 7.53 9.87
N LYS A 179 16.04 7.18 8.76
CA LYS A 179 17.44 6.76 8.77
C LYS A 179 18.39 7.84 9.29
N MET A 180 18.19 9.11 8.90
CA MET A 180 18.96 10.24 9.41
C MET A 180 18.79 10.40 10.93
N ALA A 181 17.62 10.05 11.46
CA ALA A 181 17.34 10.02 12.90
C ALA A 181 17.82 8.72 13.59
N GLY A 182 18.49 7.81 12.89
CA GLY A 182 18.90 6.50 13.42
C GLY A 182 17.73 5.57 13.70
N ARG A 183 16.65 5.66 12.91
CA ARG A 183 15.42 4.87 13.06
C ARG A 183 15.08 4.14 11.76
N GLU A 184 14.21 3.13 11.87
CA GLU A 184 13.64 2.40 10.73
C GLU A 184 12.15 2.73 10.63
N ALA A 185 11.69 3.12 9.45
CA ALA A 185 10.28 3.23 9.12
C ALA A 185 9.80 1.94 8.47
N VAL A 186 8.79 1.29 9.05
CA VAL A 186 8.15 0.12 8.44
C VAL A 186 7.03 0.63 7.53
N ILE A 187 7.25 0.58 6.22
CA ILE A 187 6.36 1.18 5.22
C ILE A 187 5.79 0.07 4.34
N LEU A 188 4.49 0.12 4.10
CA LEU A 188 3.76 -0.70 3.14
C LEU A 188 3.13 0.20 2.07
N THR A 189 3.25 -0.20 0.79
CA THR A 189 2.68 0.52 -0.35
C THR A 189 1.85 -0.41 -1.24
N PRO A 190 0.86 0.10 -1.99
CA PRO A 190 0.11 -0.70 -2.96
C PRO A 190 1.01 -1.23 -4.08
N VAL A 191 2.05 -0.48 -4.45
CA VAL A 191 3.01 -0.86 -5.48
C VAL A 191 3.69 -2.18 -5.15
N GLU A 192 4.30 -2.27 -3.96
CA GLU A 192 5.00 -3.48 -3.52
C GLU A 192 4.02 -4.63 -3.29
N ALA A 193 2.87 -4.36 -2.66
CA ALA A 193 1.87 -5.37 -2.35
C ALA A 193 1.32 -6.06 -3.61
N MET A 194 0.94 -5.29 -4.63
CA MET A 194 0.40 -5.85 -5.87
C MET A 194 1.44 -6.60 -6.70
N LEU A 195 2.68 -6.11 -6.76
CA LEU A 195 3.78 -6.83 -7.43
C LEU A 195 4.11 -8.14 -6.72
N GLU A 196 4.12 -8.16 -5.39
CA GLU A 196 4.32 -9.36 -4.60
C GLU A 196 3.20 -10.39 -4.85
N GLU A 197 1.95 -9.93 -4.88
CA GLU A 197 0.79 -10.79 -5.14
C GLU A 197 0.86 -11.41 -6.55
N ALA A 198 1.22 -10.62 -7.56
CA ALA A 198 1.43 -11.12 -8.92
C ALA A 198 2.53 -12.18 -8.99
N ALA A 199 3.64 -11.95 -8.30
CA ALA A 199 4.76 -12.90 -8.26
C ALA A 199 4.39 -14.20 -7.52
N LYS A 200 3.67 -14.12 -6.40
CA LYS A 200 3.17 -15.29 -5.64
C LYS A 200 2.20 -16.13 -6.46
N SER A 201 1.37 -15.47 -7.28
CA SER A 201 0.46 -16.14 -8.21
C SER A 201 1.19 -16.85 -9.35
N GLY A 202 2.51 -16.70 -9.46
CA GLY A 202 3.34 -17.31 -10.50
C GLY A 202 3.23 -16.65 -11.86
N TYR A 203 2.67 -15.45 -11.94
CA TYR A 203 2.54 -14.69 -13.17
C TYR A 203 3.91 -14.27 -13.71
N LYS A 204 3.98 -14.10 -15.03
CA LYS A 204 5.22 -13.74 -15.75
C LYS A 204 5.13 -12.39 -16.41
N SER A 205 3.97 -12.04 -16.94
CA SER A 205 3.75 -10.80 -17.67
C SER A 205 2.50 -10.10 -17.16
N VAL A 206 2.68 -8.90 -16.65
CA VAL A 206 1.59 -8.10 -16.09
C VAL A 206 1.58 -6.69 -16.67
N ALA A 207 0.38 -6.16 -16.87
CA ALA A 207 0.20 -4.74 -17.09
C ALA A 207 -0.14 -4.06 -15.75
N VAL A 208 0.46 -2.92 -15.48
CA VAL A 208 0.06 -2.04 -14.39
C VAL A 208 -0.74 -0.91 -14.99
N TRP A 209 -2.02 -0.84 -14.67
CA TRP A 209 -2.88 0.24 -15.11
C TRP A 209 -2.92 1.33 -14.05
N ALA A 210 -2.06 2.32 -14.23
CA ALA A 210 -1.76 3.36 -13.25
C ALA A 210 -1.61 4.74 -13.91
N PRO A 211 -1.69 5.83 -13.13
CA PRO A 211 -1.28 7.16 -13.57
C PRO A 211 0.17 7.17 -14.07
N ALA A 212 0.46 8.04 -15.04
CA ALA A 212 1.82 8.16 -15.58
C ALA A 212 2.84 8.59 -14.50
N GLU A 213 2.39 9.38 -13.55
CA GLU A 213 3.14 9.91 -12.43
C GLU A 213 3.61 8.83 -11.44
N ALA A 214 2.93 7.67 -11.39
CA ALA A 214 3.31 6.53 -10.55
C ALA A 214 4.20 5.50 -11.27
N ARG A 215 4.52 5.72 -12.55
CA ARG A 215 5.26 4.77 -13.40
C ARG A 215 6.57 4.30 -12.78
N SER A 216 7.38 5.25 -12.31
CA SER A 216 8.73 4.94 -11.80
C SER A 216 8.69 4.10 -10.54
N ALA A 217 7.69 4.30 -9.67
CA ALA A 217 7.51 3.46 -8.47
C ALA A 217 7.34 1.99 -8.86
N TYR A 218 6.44 1.70 -9.82
CA TYR A 218 6.21 0.32 -10.29
C TYR A 218 7.42 -0.28 -10.99
N GLU A 219 8.05 0.47 -11.91
CA GLU A 219 9.21 -0.01 -12.66
C GLU A 219 10.42 -0.27 -11.75
N ASN A 220 10.67 0.61 -10.80
CA ASN A 220 11.77 0.47 -9.85
C ASN A 220 11.51 -0.67 -8.85
N ALA A 221 10.31 -0.75 -8.28
CA ALA A 221 9.93 -1.83 -7.37
C ALA A 221 9.96 -3.19 -8.07
N ALA A 222 9.48 -3.29 -9.31
CA ALA A 222 9.54 -4.54 -10.08
C ALA A 222 10.98 -5.00 -10.30
N LYS A 223 11.87 -4.11 -10.75
CA LYS A 223 13.30 -4.43 -10.97
C LYS A 223 13.99 -4.88 -9.68
N ALA A 224 13.63 -4.25 -8.58
CA ALA A 224 14.26 -4.49 -7.29
C ALA A 224 13.77 -5.76 -6.60
N LEU A 225 12.46 -5.94 -6.55
CA LEU A 225 11.80 -6.94 -5.71
C LEU A 225 11.36 -8.16 -6.50
N GLN A 226 11.01 -7.97 -7.78
CA GLN A 226 10.42 -9.00 -8.64
C GLN A 226 11.06 -9.01 -10.05
N PRO A 227 12.39 -9.18 -10.18
CA PRO A 227 13.10 -9.06 -11.46
C PRO A 227 12.69 -10.08 -12.51
N GLN A 228 12.01 -11.17 -12.10
CA GLN A 228 11.48 -12.20 -12.99
C GLN A 228 10.12 -11.86 -13.60
N LEU A 229 9.46 -10.80 -13.11
CA LEU A 229 8.15 -10.36 -13.57
C LEU A 229 8.32 -9.30 -14.66
N ASP A 230 7.80 -9.58 -15.85
CA ASP A 230 7.75 -8.59 -16.93
C ASP A 230 6.59 -7.61 -16.68
N VAL A 231 6.93 -6.42 -16.23
CA VAL A 231 5.98 -5.37 -15.83
C VAL A 231 5.91 -4.30 -16.91
N THR A 232 4.71 -4.01 -17.39
CA THR A 232 4.45 -2.95 -18.35
C THR A 232 3.45 -1.94 -17.76
N VAL A 233 3.90 -0.73 -17.48
CA VAL A 233 3.02 0.32 -16.98
C VAL A 233 2.26 0.96 -18.13
N VAL A 234 0.94 0.92 -18.06
CA VAL A 234 0.01 1.50 -19.03
C VAL A 234 -0.82 2.58 -18.35
N SER A 235 -0.77 3.78 -18.90
CA SER A 235 -1.59 4.90 -18.45
C SER A 235 -2.62 5.23 -19.51
N THR A 236 -3.88 5.34 -19.14
CA THR A 236 -4.97 5.74 -20.04
C THR A 236 -5.47 7.13 -19.64
N MET A 237 -5.84 7.94 -20.63
CA MET A 237 -6.59 9.16 -20.38
C MET A 237 -8.05 8.75 -20.16
N GLY A 238 -8.46 8.62 -18.88
CA GLY A 238 -9.80 8.19 -18.53
C GLY A 238 -10.87 9.18 -18.96
N ASN A 239 -11.91 8.67 -19.63
CA ASN A 239 -13.14 9.41 -19.91
C ASN A 239 -14.24 9.14 -18.86
N GLY A 240 -13.87 8.58 -17.70
CA GLY A 240 -14.79 8.21 -16.62
C GLY A 240 -15.56 6.90 -16.84
N LEU A 241 -15.38 6.22 -17.97
CA LEU A 241 -16.02 4.95 -18.29
C LEU A 241 -15.02 3.82 -18.21
N LEU A 242 -15.25 2.86 -17.29
CA LEU A 242 -14.31 1.83 -16.98
C LEU A 242 -14.07 0.82 -18.12
N ARG A 243 -15.14 0.35 -18.76
CA ARG A 243 -15.05 -0.60 -19.88
C ARG A 243 -14.28 -0.08 -21.10
N PRO A 244 -14.58 1.12 -21.66
CA PRO A 244 -13.78 1.69 -22.73
C PRO A 244 -12.32 1.91 -22.33
N ALA A 245 -12.07 2.39 -21.09
CA ALA A 245 -10.73 2.61 -20.59
C ALA A 245 -9.92 1.29 -20.49
N PHE A 246 -10.56 0.19 -20.09
CA PHE A 246 -9.92 -1.14 -20.09
C PHE A 246 -9.53 -1.58 -21.52
N ARG A 247 -10.41 -1.37 -22.52
CA ARG A 247 -10.10 -1.64 -23.92
C ARG A 247 -8.95 -0.79 -24.44
N ASP A 248 -8.91 0.48 -24.06
CA ASP A 248 -7.80 1.38 -24.40
C ASP A 248 -6.50 0.92 -23.76
N MET A 249 -6.54 0.48 -22.51
CA MET A 249 -5.39 -0.14 -21.86
C MET A 249 -4.87 -1.35 -22.63
N LEU A 250 -5.75 -2.25 -23.08
CA LEU A 250 -5.37 -3.41 -23.87
C LEU A 250 -4.78 -3.03 -25.25
N ARG A 251 -5.31 -1.99 -25.90
CA ARG A 251 -4.73 -1.47 -27.18
C ARG A 251 -3.32 -0.95 -26.98
N ILE A 252 -3.11 -0.16 -25.91
CA ILE A 252 -1.80 0.39 -25.55
C ILE A 252 -0.84 -0.76 -25.21
N TYR A 253 -1.27 -1.70 -24.38
CA TYR A 253 -0.45 -2.86 -24.01
C TYR A 253 0.01 -3.64 -25.25
N ARG A 254 -0.88 -3.95 -26.19
CA ARG A 254 -0.52 -4.64 -27.45
C ARG A 254 0.49 -3.85 -28.29
N THR A 255 0.43 -2.54 -28.24
CA THR A 255 1.37 -1.68 -28.96
C THR A 255 2.76 -1.70 -28.31
N LEU A 256 2.80 -1.70 -26.97
CA LEU A 256 4.05 -1.72 -26.20
C LEU A 256 4.70 -3.10 -26.18
N LYS A 257 3.89 -4.17 -26.20
CA LYS A 257 4.32 -5.57 -26.07
C LYS A 257 3.70 -6.44 -27.19
N PRO A 258 4.08 -6.22 -28.45
CA PRO A 258 3.49 -6.98 -29.56
C PRO A 258 3.79 -8.48 -29.43
N GLY A 259 2.74 -9.29 -29.49
CA GLY A 259 2.85 -10.76 -29.39
C GLY A 259 3.04 -11.32 -27.98
N SER A 260 3.06 -10.48 -26.95
CA SER A 260 3.15 -10.94 -25.57
C SER A 260 1.76 -11.27 -24.99
N ASN A 261 1.72 -12.30 -24.16
CA ASN A 261 0.54 -12.64 -23.35
C ASN A 261 0.47 -11.76 -22.10
N LEU A 262 -0.71 -11.73 -21.49
CA LEU A 262 -1.00 -10.96 -20.29
C LEU A 262 -1.63 -11.88 -19.23
N ASP A 263 -0.92 -12.10 -18.14
CA ASP A 263 -1.37 -12.96 -17.03
C ASP A 263 -2.32 -12.23 -16.08
N ALA A 264 -2.04 -10.94 -15.84
CA ALA A 264 -2.86 -10.12 -14.94
C ALA A 264 -2.75 -8.63 -15.28
N VAL A 265 -3.75 -7.87 -14.81
CA VAL A 265 -3.69 -6.41 -14.72
C VAL A 265 -3.68 -6.02 -13.25
N LEU A 266 -2.66 -5.28 -12.84
CA LEU A 266 -2.59 -4.61 -11.55
C LEU A 266 -3.33 -3.29 -11.69
N LEU A 267 -4.44 -3.14 -10.96
CA LEU A 267 -5.27 -1.94 -10.99
C LEU A 267 -4.80 -0.96 -9.92
N ASP A 268 -4.24 0.17 -10.31
CA ASP A 268 -3.87 1.22 -9.37
C ASP A 268 -5.10 2.07 -8.99
N SER A 269 -6.11 1.39 -8.46
CA SER A 269 -7.37 2.02 -8.02
C SER A 269 -7.99 1.20 -6.89
N PHE A 270 -8.23 1.86 -5.76
CA PHE A 270 -8.90 1.26 -4.61
C PHE A 270 -10.41 1.19 -4.76
N THR A 271 -10.97 1.91 -5.74
CA THR A 271 -12.41 2.08 -5.95
C THR A 271 -12.90 1.52 -7.29
N ALA A 272 -12.05 0.80 -8.02
CA ALA A 272 -12.41 0.22 -9.30
C ALA A 272 -13.53 -0.83 -9.15
N ASN A 273 -14.53 -0.76 -10.03
CA ASN A 273 -15.60 -1.75 -10.09
C ASN A 273 -15.10 -3.03 -10.78
N LEU A 274 -14.65 -4.01 -10.00
CA LEU A 274 -14.14 -5.29 -10.49
C LEU A 274 -15.21 -6.13 -11.20
N GLU A 275 -16.47 -6.02 -10.78
CA GLU A 275 -17.56 -6.73 -11.44
C GLU A 275 -17.75 -6.22 -12.87
N GLU A 276 -17.71 -4.89 -13.07
CA GLU A 276 -17.77 -4.29 -14.39
C GLU A 276 -16.61 -4.70 -15.30
N LEU A 277 -15.37 -4.75 -14.74
CA LEU A 277 -14.19 -5.20 -15.46
C LEU A 277 -14.26 -6.69 -15.80
N SER A 278 -14.73 -7.51 -14.88
CA SER A 278 -14.93 -8.94 -15.10
C SER A 278 -15.98 -9.22 -16.17
N ALA A 279 -17.09 -8.48 -16.14
CA ALA A 279 -18.10 -8.58 -17.18
C ALA A 279 -17.57 -8.17 -18.58
N GLU A 280 -16.71 -7.15 -18.64
CA GLU A 280 -16.07 -6.76 -19.89
C GLU A 280 -15.07 -7.81 -20.39
N LYS A 281 -14.29 -8.41 -19.48
CA LYS A 281 -13.42 -9.54 -19.82
C LYS A 281 -14.22 -10.70 -20.42
N GLU A 282 -15.34 -11.09 -19.79
CA GLU A 282 -16.22 -12.13 -20.30
C GLU A 282 -16.84 -11.76 -21.67
N HIS A 283 -17.12 -10.47 -21.91
CA HIS A 283 -17.56 -9.98 -23.21
C HIS A 283 -16.48 -10.19 -24.29
N ILE A 284 -15.22 -9.85 -23.98
CA ILE A 284 -14.07 -10.06 -24.87
C ILE A 284 -13.92 -11.55 -25.22
N HIS A 285 -14.05 -12.44 -24.24
CA HIS A 285 -13.95 -13.89 -24.45
C HIS A 285 -15.02 -14.47 -25.39
N ARG A 286 -16.13 -13.78 -25.62
CA ARG A 286 -17.14 -14.19 -26.62
C ARG A 286 -16.68 -13.97 -28.06
N GLN A 287 -15.62 -13.19 -28.28
CA GLN A 287 -14.98 -12.95 -29.58
C GLN A 287 -15.94 -12.48 -30.67
N ILE A 288 -16.85 -11.55 -30.33
CA ILE A 288 -17.91 -11.09 -31.25
C ILE A 288 -17.34 -10.19 -32.35
N THR A 289 -16.31 -9.43 -32.05
CA THR A 289 -15.64 -8.51 -32.97
C THR A 289 -14.21 -8.95 -33.25
N GLU A 290 -13.61 -8.46 -34.35
CA GLU A 290 -12.18 -8.67 -34.63
C GLU A 290 -11.29 -8.13 -33.52
N GLU A 291 -11.72 -7.04 -32.86
CA GLU A 291 -11.00 -6.46 -31.73
C GLU A 291 -11.09 -7.39 -30.50
N ASP A 292 -12.26 -7.95 -30.20
CA ASP A 292 -12.41 -8.92 -29.11
C ASP A 292 -11.53 -10.14 -29.32
N MET A 293 -11.51 -10.69 -30.55
CA MET A 293 -10.60 -11.80 -30.90
C MET A 293 -9.13 -11.43 -30.71
N ALA A 294 -8.77 -10.18 -31.00
CA ALA A 294 -7.41 -9.72 -30.85
C ALA A 294 -7.01 -9.50 -29.38
N PHE A 295 -7.95 -9.11 -28.51
CA PHE A 295 -7.74 -9.00 -27.08
C PHE A 295 -7.75 -10.38 -26.41
N ASP A 296 -8.68 -11.25 -26.77
CA ASP A 296 -8.75 -12.60 -26.22
C ASP A 296 -7.45 -13.40 -26.42
N ARG A 297 -6.76 -13.19 -27.53
CA ARG A 297 -5.47 -13.84 -27.83
C ARG A 297 -4.34 -13.46 -26.88
N ILE A 298 -4.40 -12.30 -26.25
CA ILE A 298 -3.36 -11.85 -25.31
C ILE A 298 -3.71 -12.19 -23.86
N LEU A 299 -5.00 -12.32 -23.54
CA LEU A 299 -5.45 -12.65 -22.18
C LEU A 299 -5.22 -14.16 -21.94
N MET A 300 -4.43 -14.47 -20.91
CA MET A 300 -4.21 -15.87 -20.54
C MET A 300 -5.50 -16.48 -19.95
N PRO A 301 -5.72 -17.79 -20.05
CA PRO A 301 -6.91 -18.45 -19.48
C PRO A 301 -7.09 -18.20 -17.97
N HIS A 302 -6.00 -17.98 -17.25
CA HIS A 302 -5.99 -17.67 -15.82
C HIS A 302 -5.92 -16.18 -15.52
N PHE A 303 -6.14 -15.32 -16.53
CA PHE A 303 -6.07 -13.87 -16.39
C PHE A 303 -6.94 -13.35 -15.25
N ARG A 304 -6.37 -12.46 -14.44
CA ARG A 304 -7.06 -11.82 -13.31
C ARG A 304 -6.73 -10.34 -13.20
N PHE A 305 -7.60 -9.63 -12.50
CA PHE A 305 -7.31 -8.31 -11.97
C PHE A 305 -6.76 -8.46 -10.56
N ILE A 306 -5.69 -7.72 -10.25
CA ILE A 306 -5.14 -7.57 -8.90
C ILE A 306 -5.42 -6.14 -8.48
N GLU A 307 -6.16 -5.98 -7.40
CA GLU A 307 -6.50 -4.67 -6.86
C GLU A 307 -5.80 -4.43 -5.51
N PRO A 308 -5.58 -3.16 -5.13
CA PRO A 308 -4.73 -2.85 -3.99
C PRO A 308 -5.32 -3.26 -2.64
N ASN A 309 -6.66 -3.25 -2.46
CA ASN A 309 -7.27 -3.57 -1.16
C ASN A 309 -6.90 -4.99 -0.70
N ALA A 310 -7.14 -6.00 -1.55
CA ALA A 310 -6.84 -7.39 -1.23
C ALA A 310 -5.32 -7.63 -1.13
N ALA A 311 -4.54 -7.08 -2.08
CA ALA A 311 -3.09 -7.22 -2.07
C ALA A 311 -2.45 -6.61 -0.82
N MET A 312 -2.88 -5.40 -0.41
CA MET A 312 -2.37 -4.74 0.79
C MET A 312 -2.80 -5.43 2.08
N THR A 313 -4.02 -5.98 2.13
CA THR A 313 -4.48 -6.77 3.29
C THR A 313 -3.55 -7.95 3.52
N GLY A 314 -3.31 -8.77 2.50
CA GLY A 314 -2.40 -9.91 2.61
C GLY A 314 -0.96 -9.51 2.89
N ALA A 315 -0.47 -8.43 2.27
CA ALA A 315 0.88 -7.92 2.50
C ALA A 315 1.07 -7.36 3.92
N LEU A 316 0.07 -6.61 4.45
CA LEU A 316 0.10 -6.10 5.81
C LEU A 316 0.14 -7.22 6.85
N TYR A 317 -0.70 -8.26 6.67
CA TYR A 317 -0.69 -9.43 7.56
C TYR A 317 0.70 -10.08 7.61
N ARG A 318 1.31 -10.33 6.45
CA ARG A 318 2.66 -10.91 6.38
C ARG A 318 3.71 -10.00 7.01
N LEU A 319 3.68 -8.71 6.72
CA LEU A 319 4.60 -7.72 7.25
C LEU A 319 4.58 -7.69 8.79
N LEU A 320 3.38 -7.66 9.39
CA LEU A 320 3.22 -7.69 10.84
C LEU A 320 3.75 -8.98 11.44
N ARG A 321 3.53 -10.11 10.78
CA ARG A 321 4.02 -11.43 11.22
C ARG A 321 5.54 -11.53 11.13
N GLU A 322 6.13 -11.17 10.00
CA GLU A 322 7.57 -11.24 9.75
C GLU A 322 8.38 -10.32 10.66
N LYS A 323 7.85 -9.14 10.94
CA LYS A 323 8.48 -8.14 11.82
C LYS A 323 8.12 -8.35 13.30
N ASN A 324 7.30 -9.34 13.66
CA ASN A 324 6.79 -9.58 15.02
C ASN A 324 6.09 -8.34 15.61
N LEU A 325 5.24 -7.70 14.82
CA LEU A 325 4.54 -6.47 15.18
C LEU A 325 3.07 -6.68 15.54
N PHE A 326 2.54 -7.90 15.42
CA PHE A 326 1.17 -8.19 15.85
C PHE A 326 0.98 -7.95 17.34
N THR A 327 -0.15 -7.34 17.70
CA THR A 327 -0.62 -7.36 19.09
C THR A 327 -1.09 -8.77 19.47
N HIS A 328 -1.02 -9.07 20.77
CA HIS A 328 -1.51 -10.35 21.30
C HIS A 328 -2.88 -10.20 21.97
N ASP A 329 -3.53 -9.05 21.81
CA ASP A 329 -4.84 -8.81 22.39
C ASP A 329 -5.93 -9.43 21.49
N ILE A 330 -6.85 -10.18 22.10
CA ILE A 330 -7.99 -10.76 21.39
C ILE A 330 -9.16 -9.77 21.50
N ALA A 331 -9.22 -8.81 20.59
CA ALA A 331 -10.27 -7.80 20.53
C ALA A 331 -10.55 -7.45 19.06
N TYR A 332 -11.72 -6.93 18.76
CA TYR A 332 -11.99 -6.40 17.43
C TYR A 332 -11.03 -5.24 17.12
N PRO A 333 -10.57 -5.09 15.85
CA PRO A 333 -9.74 -3.98 15.45
C PRO A 333 -10.41 -2.65 15.75
N THR A 334 -9.64 -1.71 16.31
CA THR A 334 -10.12 -0.35 16.56
C THR A 334 -9.67 0.57 15.44
N VAL A 335 -10.55 1.49 15.01
CA VAL A 335 -10.24 2.44 13.95
C VAL A 335 -10.56 3.84 14.44
N ARG A 336 -9.59 4.74 14.33
CA ARG A 336 -9.75 6.17 14.59
C ARG A 336 -9.35 6.95 13.34
N TYR A 337 -10.07 8.02 13.09
CA TYR A 337 -9.90 8.83 11.90
C TYR A 337 -9.46 10.23 12.30
N TYR A 338 -8.46 10.73 11.62
CA TYR A 338 -7.88 12.04 11.84
C TYR A 338 -7.76 12.77 10.52
N GLN A 339 -8.07 14.06 10.55
CA GLN A 339 -7.78 14.99 9.46
C GLN A 339 -6.56 15.81 9.83
N THR A 340 -5.70 16.10 8.87
CA THR A 340 -4.55 16.97 9.07
C THR A 340 -4.99 18.42 8.91
N GLU A 341 -4.93 19.21 9.98
CA GLU A 341 -5.31 20.63 10.00
C GLU A 341 -4.17 21.50 10.49
N GLU A 342 -4.13 22.77 10.06
CA GLU A 342 -3.17 23.75 10.52
C GLU A 342 -3.64 24.37 11.85
N ASN A 343 -2.76 24.43 12.85
CA ASN A 343 -3.01 25.08 14.13
C ASN A 343 -2.70 26.60 14.06
N ARG A 344 -2.86 27.31 15.18
CA ARG A 344 -2.59 28.76 15.24
C ARG A 344 -1.13 29.15 15.00
N ASP A 345 -0.22 28.23 15.22
CA ASP A 345 1.22 28.42 15.09
C ASP A 345 1.72 28.08 13.68
N GLY A 346 0.81 27.69 12.76
CA GLY A 346 1.13 27.28 11.41
C GLY A 346 1.66 25.84 11.31
N GLU A 347 1.48 25.04 12.37
CA GLU A 347 1.87 23.63 12.38
C GLU A 347 0.69 22.73 12.00
N TYR A 348 0.94 21.68 11.26
CA TYR A 348 -0.07 20.68 10.93
C TYR A 348 -0.20 19.63 12.02
N VAL A 349 -1.41 19.45 12.51
CA VAL A 349 -1.74 18.54 13.61
C VAL A 349 -2.87 17.58 13.24
N PRO A 350 -2.92 16.37 13.82
CA PRO A 350 -4.01 15.45 13.58
C PRO A 350 -5.24 15.86 14.44
N VAL A 351 -6.36 16.10 13.78
CA VAL A 351 -7.64 16.40 14.41
C VAL A 351 -8.59 15.22 14.23
N GLU A 352 -9.15 14.71 15.33
CA GLU A 352 -10.09 13.60 15.29
C GLU A 352 -11.39 14.02 14.59
N VAL A 353 -11.81 13.26 13.59
CA VAL A 353 -12.99 13.59 12.78
C VAL A 353 -14.26 12.95 13.32
N SER A 354 -15.39 13.63 13.06
CA SER A 354 -16.70 13.17 13.50
C SER A 354 -17.26 12.04 12.66
N ALA A 355 -18.18 11.27 13.25
CA ALA A 355 -18.91 10.24 12.49
C ALA A 355 -19.73 10.82 11.32
N ALA A 356 -20.18 12.07 11.40
CA ALA A 356 -20.89 12.74 10.31
C ALA A 356 -19.98 12.99 9.09
N TYR A 357 -18.71 13.38 9.33
CA TYR A 357 -17.71 13.52 8.27
C TYR A 357 -17.49 12.18 7.56
N LEU A 358 -17.30 11.10 8.32
CA LEU A 358 -17.06 9.76 7.76
C LEU A 358 -18.24 9.29 6.90
N SER A 359 -19.47 9.52 7.36
CA SER A 359 -20.67 9.15 6.60
C SER A 359 -20.79 9.87 5.25
N ALA A 360 -20.26 11.08 5.12
CA ALA A 360 -20.22 11.82 3.88
C ALA A 360 -19.22 11.24 2.86
N HIS A 361 -18.17 10.52 3.34
CA HIS A 361 -17.09 9.95 2.53
C HIS A 361 -17.22 8.43 2.30
N GLN A 362 -18.12 7.77 3.04
CA GLN A 362 -18.46 6.37 2.79
C GLN A 362 -19.43 6.26 1.61
N LYS A 363 -18.91 6.17 0.41
CA LYS A 363 -19.70 5.82 -0.77
C LYS A 363 -19.75 4.30 -0.88
N SER A 364 -20.93 3.71 -0.58
CA SER A 364 -21.26 2.29 -0.70
C SER A 364 -20.43 1.33 0.20
N GLU A 365 -21.05 0.24 0.61
CA GLU A 365 -20.39 -0.82 1.36
C GLU A 365 -19.16 -1.34 0.58
N PRO A 366 -18.01 -1.53 1.25
CA PRO A 366 -16.85 -2.09 0.59
C PRO A 366 -17.21 -3.48 0.05
N TYR A 367 -16.86 -3.72 -1.21
CA TYR A 367 -16.94 -5.04 -1.81
C TYR A 367 -16.02 -5.98 -1.00
N VAL A 368 -16.63 -6.92 -0.31
CA VAL A 368 -15.94 -8.08 0.28
C VAL A 368 -16.03 -9.18 -0.78
N PRO A 369 -14.93 -9.62 -1.39
CA PRO A 369 -14.99 -10.72 -2.32
C PRO A 369 -15.50 -11.96 -1.58
N ASP A 370 -16.63 -12.53 -2.04
CA ASP A 370 -17.00 -13.88 -1.67
C ASP A 370 -15.90 -14.80 -2.16
N ILE A 371 -15.23 -15.46 -1.23
CA ILE A 371 -14.24 -16.50 -1.49
C ILE A 371 -15.01 -17.81 -1.51
N ASP A 372 -15.48 -18.21 -2.69
CA ASP A 372 -15.87 -19.60 -2.98
C ASP A 372 -14.64 -20.44 -3.34
#